data_b8cf7b5b480f6a5ff895c1ef33c23815
#
_entry.id   b8cf7b5b480f6a5ff895c1ef33c23815
#
_cell.length_a   1.000
_cell.length_b   1.000
_cell.length_c   1.000
_cell.angle_alpha   90.00
_cell.angle_beta   90.00
_cell.angle_gamma   90.00
#
_symmetry.space_group_name_H-M   'P 1'
#
loop_
_entity.id
_entity.type
_entity.pdbx_description
1 polymer ?
#
loop_
_entity_poly.entity_id
_entity_poly.type
_entity_poly.pdbx_seq_one_letter_code
_entity_poly.pdbx_strand_id
1 'polypeptide(L)'
;MSNYTQILYDVADGVATITLHRTDKMNAFTGTMMNEMIAAFDAIDADDNVRAVIVTGHGDRAFCAGADLTPEDGKHVFASGEAVSDLSDARVRDGGGLLTLRIYECKKPVIAAINGAAVGIG
;
A
#
# COMPACT_ATOMS: atom_id res chain seq x y z
N MET A 1 12.69 -13.19 -3.03
CA MET A 1 12.98 -11.76 -3.20
C MET A 1 11.90 -11.11 -4.04
N SER A 2 11.33 -10.06 -3.54
CA SER A 2 10.21 -9.41 -4.20
C SER A 2 10.70 -8.40 -5.24
N ASN A 3 10.01 -8.35 -6.38
CA ASN A 3 10.32 -7.44 -7.47
C ASN A 3 9.39 -6.23 -7.45
N TYR A 4 9.28 -5.61 -6.28
CA TYR A 4 8.43 -4.43 -6.12
C TYR A 4 9.02 -3.23 -6.86
N THR A 5 8.17 -2.43 -7.47
CA THR A 5 8.55 -1.26 -8.25
C THR A 5 8.17 0.06 -7.58
N GLN A 6 7.14 0.05 -6.75
CA GLN A 6 6.64 1.26 -6.11
C GLN A 6 6.73 1.23 -4.58
N ILE A 7 7.22 0.14 -4.03
CA ILE A 7 7.58 0.07 -2.61
C ILE A 7 8.95 -0.57 -2.45
N LEU A 8 9.59 -0.29 -1.33
CA LEU A 8 10.76 -1.03 -0.87
C LEU A 8 10.31 -1.89 0.31
N TYR A 9 10.85 -3.09 0.39
CA TYR A 9 10.51 -4.03 1.45
C TYR A 9 11.78 -4.63 2.04
N ASP A 10 11.92 -4.53 3.34
CA ASP A 10 13.08 -5.04 4.06
C ASP A 10 12.67 -5.65 5.37
N VAL A 11 13.36 -6.70 5.81
CA VAL A 11 13.16 -7.31 7.12
C VAL A 11 14.50 -7.35 7.83
N ALA A 12 14.56 -6.76 9.00
CA ALA A 12 15.76 -6.76 9.84
C ALA A 12 15.35 -6.84 11.31
N ASP A 13 15.99 -7.72 12.07
CA ASP A 13 15.77 -7.87 13.52
C ASP A 13 14.30 -8.06 13.90
N GLY A 14 13.56 -8.79 13.10
CA GLY A 14 12.16 -9.07 13.35
C GLY A 14 11.20 -7.95 12.95
N VAL A 15 11.69 -6.89 12.32
CA VAL A 15 10.88 -5.76 11.88
C VAL A 15 10.86 -5.73 10.36
N ALA A 16 9.67 -5.78 9.78
CA ALA A 16 9.47 -5.54 8.35
C ALA A 16 9.24 -4.05 8.14
N THR A 17 9.94 -3.48 7.19
CA THR A 17 9.74 -2.07 6.80
C THR A 17 9.25 -2.02 5.36
N ILE A 18 8.08 -1.42 5.17
CA ILE A 18 7.52 -1.11 3.86
C ILE A 18 7.74 0.38 3.64
N THR A 19 8.47 0.73 2.59
CA THR A 19 8.72 2.13 2.25
C THR A 19 8.01 2.45 0.95
N LEU A 20 7.09 3.41 0.98
CA LEU A 20 6.42 3.90 -0.22
C LEU A 20 7.45 4.63 -1.07
N HIS A 21 7.65 4.22 -2.30
CA HIS A 21 8.79 4.65 -3.12
C HIS A 21 8.37 5.14 -4.50
N ARG A 22 7.67 6.27 -4.51
CA ARG A 22 7.38 7.08 -5.70
C ARG A 22 7.70 8.53 -5.40
N THR A 23 8.96 8.81 -5.05
CA THR A 23 9.40 10.10 -4.53
C THR A 23 9.09 11.25 -5.49
N ASP A 24 9.22 11.03 -6.80
CA ASP A 24 8.91 12.00 -7.84
C ASP A 24 7.40 12.34 -7.92
N LYS A 25 6.55 11.52 -7.34
CA LYS A 25 5.10 11.70 -7.27
C LYS A 25 4.61 11.88 -5.83
N MET A 26 5.51 12.23 -4.91
CA MET A 26 5.19 12.39 -3.49
C MET A 26 4.53 11.14 -2.89
N ASN A 27 4.95 9.96 -3.36
CA ASN A 27 4.47 8.65 -2.95
C ASN A 27 2.96 8.47 -3.15
N ALA A 28 2.41 9.09 -4.20
CA ALA A 28 0.99 8.98 -4.51
C ALA A 28 0.59 7.52 -4.75
N PHE A 29 -0.60 7.17 -4.24
CA PHE A 29 -1.13 5.81 -4.24
C PHE A 29 -1.64 5.41 -5.63
N THR A 30 -1.23 4.24 -6.08
CA THR A 30 -1.65 3.63 -7.36
C THR A 30 -2.14 2.22 -7.13
N GLY A 31 -2.78 1.64 -8.16
CA GLY A 31 -3.16 0.22 -8.13
C GLY A 31 -1.96 -0.70 -8.00
N THR A 32 -0.84 -0.37 -8.64
CA THR A 32 0.39 -1.14 -8.51
C THR A 32 0.91 -1.11 -7.07
N MET A 33 0.98 0.06 -6.45
CA MET A 33 1.39 0.18 -5.05
C MET A 33 0.45 -0.62 -4.13
N MET A 34 -0.86 -0.54 -4.36
CA MET A 34 -1.84 -1.32 -3.61
C MET A 34 -1.53 -2.81 -3.67
N ASN A 35 -1.35 -3.34 -4.87
CA ASN A 35 -1.07 -4.77 -5.05
C ASN A 35 0.25 -5.18 -4.40
N GLU A 36 1.27 -4.35 -4.53
CA GLU A 36 2.57 -4.62 -3.91
C GLU A 36 2.49 -4.61 -2.39
N MET A 37 1.76 -3.66 -1.82
CA MET A 37 1.58 -3.59 -0.37
C MET A 37 0.78 -4.78 0.16
N ILE A 38 -0.29 -5.18 -0.52
CA ILE A 38 -1.06 -6.36 -0.13
C ILE A 38 -0.17 -7.60 -0.17
N ALA A 39 0.63 -7.78 -1.21
CA ALA A 39 1.56 -8.89 -1.30
C ALA A 39 2.59 -8.86 -0.18
N ALA A 40 3.10 -7.68 0.19
CA ALA A 40 4.02 -7.53 1.30
C ALA A 40 3.38 -7.93 2.63
N PHE A 41 2.15 -7.50 2.89
CA PHE A 41 1.43 -7.90 4.11
C PHE A 41 1.15 -9.40 4.14
N ASP A 42 0.87 -10.02 3.00
CA ASP A 42 0.70 -11.47 2.93
C ASP A 42 2.01 -12.19 3.31
N ALA A 43 3.14 -11.71 2.80
CA ALA A 43 4.45 -12.27 3.15
C ALA A 43 4.76 -12.07 4.64
N ILE A 44 4.43 -10.93 5.20
CA ILE A 44 4.64 -10.61 6.60
C ILE A 44 3.86 -11.57 7.51
N ASP A 45 2.58 -11.78 7.22
CA ASP A 45 1.76 -12.65 8.05
C ASP A 45 2.17 -14.12 7.96
N ALA A 46 2.80 -14.52 6.85
CA ALA A 46 3.33 -15.88 6.66
C ALA A 46 4.72 -16.07 7.27
N ASP A 47 5.41 -15.01 7.68
CA ASP A 47 6.79 -15.07 8.15
C ASP A 47 6.83 -14.94 9.68
N ASP A 48 7.08 -16.06 10.35
CA ASP A 48 7.14 -16.12 11.82
C ASP A 48 8.33 -15.32 12.40
N ASN A 49 9.31 -14.95 11.58
CA ASN A 49 10.43 -14.13 12.01
C ASN A 49 10.08 -12.64 12.05
N VAL A 50 8.97 -12.24 11.46
CA VAL A 50 8.50 -10.85 11.51
C VAL A 50 7.57 -10.70 12.71
N ARG A 51 7.87 -9.72 13.57
CA ARG A 51 7.11 -9.45 14.79
C ARG A 51 6.39 -8.10 14.77
N ALA A 52 6.83 -7.19 13.91
CA ALA A 52 6.23 -5.87 13.78
C ALA A 52 6.48 -5.33 12.38
N VAL A 53 5.66 -4.36 11.97
CA VAL A 53 5.74 -3.74 10.64
C VAL A 53 5.83 -2.24 10.80
N ILE A 54 6.75 -1.62 10.06
CA ILE A 54 6.80 -0.16 9.91
C ILE A 54 6.43 0.17 8.47
N VAL A 55 5.52 1.13 8.30
CA VAL A 55 5.21 1.71 6.98
C VAL A 55 5.66 3.17 7.01
N THR A 56 6.50 3.54 6.05
CA THR A 56 7.01 4.90 5.93
C THR A 56 7.06 5.33 4.47
N GLY A 57 7.32 6.60 4.20
CA GLY A 57 7.52 7.12 2.85
C GLY A 57 8.98 7.39 2.57
N HIS A 58 9.39 7.19 1.32
CA HIS A 58 10.73 7.56 0.89
C HIS A 58 10.82 9.07 0.68
N GLY A 59 11.93 9.66 1.10
CA GLY A 59 12.17 11.09 0.96
C GLY A 59 11.76 11.88 2.20
N ASP A 60 11.78 13.20 2.08
CA ASP A 60 11.53 14.12 3.20
C ASP A 60 10.32 15.01 3.00
N ARG A 61 9.53 14.79 1.93
CA ARG A 61 8.42 15.66 1.56
C ARG A 61 7.06 15.08 1.86
N ALA A 62 6.88 13.78 1.68
CA ALA A 62 5.57 13.14 1.84
C ALA A 62 5.70 11.73 2.36
N PHE A 63 4.77 11.35 3.21
CA PHE A 63 4.47 9.96 3.49
C PHE A 63 3.72 9.37 2.29
N CYS A 64 2.52 9.91 1.99
CA CYS A 64 1.75 9.59 0.82
C CYS A 64 0.81 10.76 0.50
N ALA A 65 0.90 11.30 -0.69
CA ALA A 65 0.12 12.48 -1.10
C ALA A 65 -1.35 12.17 -1.40
N GLY A 66 -1.75 10.91 -1.31
CA GLY A 66 -3.10 10.47 -1.63
C GLY A 66 -3.16 9.73 -2.96
N ALA A 67 -4.36 9.47 -3.44
CA ALA A 67 -4.56 8.72 -4.67
C ALA A 67 -3.98 9.47 -5.86
N ASP A 68 -3.22 8.75 -6.70
CA ASP A 68 -2.73 9.31 -7.97
C ASP A 68 -3.91 9.38 -8.94
N LEU A 69 -4.28 10.59 -9.31
CA LEU A 69 -5.40 10.83 -10.22
C LEU A 69 -4.98 10.71 -11.69
N THR A 70 -3.69 10.52 -11.96
CA THR A 70 -3.19 10.29 -13.30
C THR A 70 -3.53 8.85 -13.71
N PRO A 71 -4.15 8.62 -14.88
CA PRO A 71 -4.45 7.26 -15.30
C PRO A 71 -3.18 6.43 -15.44
N GLU A 72 -3.21 5.22 -14.90
CA GLU A 72 -2.16 4.22 -15.04
C GLU A 72 -2.65 3.22 -16.07
N ASP A 73 -1.88 3.01 -17.15
CA ASP A 73 -2.28 2.15 -18.28
C ASP A 73 -3.66 2.52 -18.85
N GLY A 74 -3.98 3.83 -18.88
CA GLY A 74 -5.26 4.32 -19.36
C GLY A 74 -6.40 4.15 -18.37
N LYS A 75 -6.12 3.73 -17.13
CA LYS A 75 -7.15 3.54 -16.11
C LYS A 75 -6.85 4.38 -14.88
N HIS A 76 -7.85 5.12 -14.44
CA HIS A 76 -7.80 5.86 -13.20
C HIS A 76 -7.87 4.88 -12.00
N VAL A 77 -7.21 5.22 -10.90
CA VAL A 77 -7.19 4.36 -9.70
C VAL A 77 -8.59 4.06 -9.16
N PHE A 78 -9.55 4.95 -9.38
CA PHE A 78 -10.93 4.76 -8.97
C PHE A 78 -11.82 4.18 -10.08
N ALA A 79 -11.29 3.96 -11.29
CA ALA A 79 -12.08 3.43 -12.39
C ALA A 79 -12.26 1.93 -12.21
N SER A 80 -13.52 1.48 -12.23
CA SER A 80 -13.81 0.06 -12.36
C SER A 80 -14.23 -0.20 -13.80
N GLY A 81 -13.55 -1.12 -14.47
CA GLY A 81 -13.84 -1.45 -15.86
C GLY A 81 -15.05 -2.34 -16.06
N GLU A 82 -15.69 -2.78 -15.00
CA GLU A 82 -16.80 -3.72 -15.07
C GLU A 82 -17.96 -3.29 -14.19
N ALA A 83 -19.18 -3.46 -14.72
CA ALA A 83 -20.36 -3.27 -13.92
C ALA A 83 -20.50 -4.43 -12.94
N VAL A 84 -20.60 -4.12 -11.66
CA VAL A 84 -20.75 -5.11 -10.60
C VAL A 84 -22.13 -4.92 -9.97
N SER A 85 -22.95 -5.96 -10.03
CA SER A 85 -24.31 -5.92 -9.49
C SER A 85 -24.40 -6.41 -8.05
N ASP A 86 -23.43 -7.19 -7.60
CA ASP A 86 -23.39 -7.73 -6.23
C ASP A 86 -22.45 -6.89 -5.37
N LEU A 87 -23.02 -6.17 -4.41
CA LEU A 87 -22.25 -5.28 -3.53
C LEU A 87 -21.35 -6.03 -2.54
N SER A 88 -21.51 -7.35 -2.42
CA SER A 88 -20.60 -8.16 -1.61
C SER A 88 -19.35 -8.58 -2.39
N ASP A 89 -19.33 -8.39 -3.71
CA ASP A 89 -18.18 -8.71 -4.55
C ASP A 89 -17.01 -7.79 -4.19
N ALA A 90 -15.83 -8.37 -3.98
CA ALA A 90 -14.62 -7.61 -3.65
C ALA A 90 -14.27 -6.55 -4.70
N ARG A 91 -14.71 -6.76 -5.96
CA ARG A 91 -14.47 -5.79 -7.04
C ARG A 91 -15.25 -4.49 -6.88
N VAL A 92 -16.30 -4.48 -6.07
CA VAL A 92 -17.07 -3.27 -5.74
C VAL A 92 -16.24 -2.35 -4.86
N ARG A 93 -15.35 -2.92 -4.05
CA ARG A 93 -14.55 -2.20 -3.08
C ARG A 93 -13.45 -1.43 -3.79
N ASP A 94 -13.27 -0.16 -3.46
CA ASP A 94 -12.16 0.62 -4.01
C ASP A 94 -10.81 0.08 -3.53
N GLY A 95 -9.75 0.39 -4.28
CA GLY A 95 -8.42 -0.14 -3.99
C GLY A 95 -7.90 0.28 -2.62
N GLY A 96 -8.21 1.51 -2.20
CA GLY A 96 -7.83 1.99 -0.88
C GLY A 96 -8.52 1.18 0.22
N GLY A 97 -9.80 0.87 0.04
CA GLY A 97 -10.55 0.04 0.98
C GLY A 97 -9.99 -1.36 1.09
N LEU A 98 -9.59 -1.97 -0.03
CA LEU A 98 -8.97 -3.30 -0.02
C LEU A 98 -7.67 -3.31 0.77
N LEU A 99 -6.81 -2.34 0.55
CA LEU A 99 -5.54 -2.26 1.28
C LEU A 99 -5.77 -1.96 2.76
N THR A 100 -6.67 -1.04 3.08
CA THR A 100 -6.97 -0.67 4.47
C THR A 100 -7.47 -1.88 5.25
N LEU A 101 -8.36 -2.68 4.65
CA LEU A 101 -8.82 -3.92 5.28
C LEU A 101 -7.68 -4.92 5.47
N ARG A 102 -6.79 -5.02 4.50
CA ARG A 102 -5.65 -5.93 4.63
C ARG A 102 -4.74 -5.53 5.78
N ILE A 103 -4.50 -4.24 5.95
CA ILE A 103 -3.73 -3.73 7.09
C ILE A 103 -4.45 -4.04 8.40
N TYR A 104 -5.75 -3.81 8.45
CA TYR A 104 -6.56 -4.10 9.64
C TYR A 104 -6.50 -5.58 10.02
N GLU A 105 -6.47 -6.47 9.04
CA GLU A 105 -6.42 -7.92 9.25
C GLU A 105 -5.01 -8.44 9.54
N CYS A 106 -3.98 -7.62 9.47
CA CYS A 106 -2.61 -8.01 9.73
C CYS A 106 -2.46 -8.54 11.15
N LYS A 107 -1.78 -9.67 11.29
CA LYS A 107 -1.58 -10.36 12.59
C LYS A 107 -0.47 -9.75 13.41
N LYS A 108 0.26 -8.79 12.87
CA LYS A 108 1.40 -8.15 13.53
C LYS A 108 1.08 -6.69 13.78
N PRO A 109 1.64 -6.05 14.81
CA PRO A 109 1.50 -4.60 14.98
C PRO A 109 2.03 -3.84 13.77
N VAL A 110 1.27 -2.88 13.29
CA VAL A 110 1.64 -2.02 12.15
C VAL A 110 1.78 -0.59 12.65
N ILE A 111 2.96 -0.02 12.44
CA ILE A 111 3.30 1.32 12.90
C ILE A 111 3.52 2.19 11.68
N ALA A 112 2.78 3.30 11.58
CA ALA A 112 3.02 4.30 10.55
C ALA A 112 4.08 5.28 11.03
N ALA A 113 5.22 5.31 10.35
CA ALA A 113 6.27 6.30 10.58
C ALA A 113 6.06 7.42 9.54
N ILE A 114 5.26 8.39 9.92
CA ILE A 114 4.81 9.45 9.01
C ILE A 114 5.90 10.50 8.88
N ASN A 115 6.55 10.54 7.73
CA ASN A 115 7.72 11.37 7.46
C ASN A 115 7.42 12.68 6.72
N GLY A 116 6.16 12.98 6.47
CA GLY A 116 5.74 14.17 5.76
C GLY A 116 4.25 14.15 5.52
N ALA A 117 3.78 14.86 4.50
CA ALA A 117 2.36 14.96 4.20
C ALA A 117 1.71 13.59 4.02
N ALA A 118 0.58 13.39 4.68
CA ALA A 118 -0.27 12.21 4.53
C ALA A 118 -1.69 12.71 4.26
N VAL A 119 -2.17 12.58 3.03
CA VAL A 119 -3.38 13.25 2.55
C VAL A 119 -4.34 12.25 1.93
N GLY A 120 -5.63 12.44 2.19
CA GLY A 120 -6.67 11.57 1.64
C GLY A 120 -6.44 10.14 2.10
N ILE A 121 -6.31 9.22 1.13
CA ILE A 121 -6.01 7.82 1.43
C ILE A 121 -4.58 7.63 2.00
N GLY A 122 -3.76 8.61 1.82
CA GLY A 122 -2.37 8.60 2.34
C GLY A 122 -2.26 8.75 3.87
#